data_98c61800dfabd64d5a8f0d7b4c484860
#
_entry.id   98c61800dfabd64d5a8f0d7b4c484860
#
_cell.length_a   1.000
_cell.length_b   1.000
_cell.length_c   1.000
_cell.angle_alpha   90.00
_cell.angle_beta   90.00
_cell.angle_gamma   90.00
#
_symmetry.space_group_name_H-M   'P 1'
#
loop_
_entity.id
_entity.type
_entity.pdbx_description
1 polymer ?
#
loop_
_entity_poly.entity_id
_entity_poly.type
_entity_poly.pdbx_seq_one_letter_code
_entity_poly.pdbx_strand_id
1 'polypeptide(L)'
;MKRDTSWTSIEPPAIDVAAASASAVVVDVEGDAAVDGTPKNENQGAVENVRATSPRSAEKSSSRPAGRLWETALHPDSVKARCDAFQSSSKGLPRYYDYRSWTQTTFMFVDRAPGNYAWAWALCVVVAAAWTAARKRWDALRGEFYDLEELERMYTLIFTTLGFMLVFRMARAAVRFWDCRAAWGAIIFKSYSLCDNAIVAIGPIAPSQAEELVRWCVAFGVGVKCVLRRERFPFEQVAGFLGADEVETMETDAKHFALYCARKMRRAATAALMAVEGEDKLVDMIKAQSPNAAVESIRAMRTWKSDAREVTPELRYPSAHHPVRKMEPHMAAQLMQTMEKDIAALIDHCGTMERIKATRLPIAYVSHLRTILMGFVLCLPFVYEGYWGWGTIPAVAAIAFALLGIEGAATECENPFSPKRTNHLGMDGFCETTQREVMELLQWWRKEEGEE
;
A
#
# COMPACT_ATOMS: atom_id res chain seq x y z
N MET A 1 37.63 30.11 -24.47
CA MET A 1 37.14 28.75 -24.56
C MET A 1 35.69 28.75 -24.07
N LYS A 2 34.75 28.91 -25.00
CA LYS A 2 33.29 28.98 -24.72
C LYS A 2 32.76 27.54 -24.65
N ARG A 3 32.03 27.21 -23.60
CA ARG A 3 31.30 25.93 -23.48
C ARG A 3 29.91 26.14 -24.09
N ASP A 4 29.64 25.46 -25.20
CA ASP A 4 28.32 25.33 -25.78
C ASP A 4 27.51 24.29 -24.96
N THR A 5 26.41 24.76 -24.42
CA THR A 5 25.39 23.91 -23.78
C THR A 5 24.14 23.93 -24.64
N SER A 6 24.08 23.02 -25.63
CA SER A 6 22.83 22.74 -26.33
C SER A 6 22.23 21.41 -25.79
N TRP A 7 21.21 21.52 -24.98
CA TRP A 7 20.35 20.40 -24.62
C TRP A 7 19.26 20.25 -25.66
N THR A 8 19.40 19.25 -26.53
CA THR A 8 18.32 18.82 -27.42
C THR A 8 17.33 18.01 -26.62
N SER A 9 16.10 18.50 -26.52
CA SER A 9 14.94 17.83 -25.98
C SER A 9 14.63 16.56 -26.81
N ILE A 10 14.74 15.39 -26.16
CA ILE A 10 14.25 14.13 -26.69
C ILE A 10 12.81 14.00 -26.20
N GLU A 11 11.85 14.17 -27.11
CA GLU A 11 10.45 13.84 -26.85
C GLU A 11 10.28 12.32 -26.72
N PRO A 12 9.53 11.82 -25.71
CA PRO A 12 9.20 10.40 -25.64
C PRO A 12 8.16 10.04 -26.70
N PRO A 13 8.20 8.81 -27.25
CA PRO A 13 7.24 8.37 -28.26
C PRO A 13 5.82 8.31 -27.70
N ALA A 14 4.87 8.84 -28.47
CA ALA A 14 3.45 8.78 -28.16
C ALA A 14 2.97 7.33 -28.10
N ILE A 15 2.47 6.92 -26.94
CA ILE A 15 1.79 5.63 -26.76
C ILE A 15 0.32 5.82 -27.15
N ASP A 16 -0.09 5.15 -28.21
CA ASP A 16 -1.45 5.14 -28.73
C ASP A 16 -2.38 4.35 -27.77
N VAL A 17 -3.24 5.04 -27.03
CA VAL A 17 -4.12 4.50 -26.00
C VAL A 17 -5.43 3.92 -26.57
N ALA A 18 -5.56 3.86 -27.89
CA ALA A 18 -6.82 3.51 -28.57
C ALA A 18 -7.05 2.00 -28.83
N ALA A 19 -6.17 1.09 -28.40
CA ALA A 19 -6.27 -0.34 -28.81
C ALA A 19 -6.54 -1.35 -27.67
N ALA A 20 -7.05 -0.93 -26.52
CA ALA A 20 -7.29 -1.85 -25.38
C ALA A 20 -8.74 -1.89 -24.87
N SER A 21 -9.72 -1.68 -25.72
CA SER A 21 -11.12 -1.82 -25.33
C SER A 21 -11.92 -2.65 -26.34
N ALA A 22 -11.70 -3.97 -26.37
CA ALA A 22 -12.69 -4.94 -26.88
C ALA A 22 -12.20 -6.37 -26.64
N SER A 23 -12.66 -7.02 -25.58
CA SER A 23 -12.95 -8.46 -25.52
C SER A 23 -13.50 -8.82 -24.14
N ALA A 24 -14.76 -8.50 -23.89
CA ALA A 24 -15.53 -9.15 -22.85
C ALA A 24 -16.05 -10.47 -23.44
N VAL A 25 -15.45 -11.59 -23.04
CA VAL A 25 -16.02 -12.91 -23.25
C VAL A 25 -16.95 -13.21 -22.08
N VAL A 26 -18.24 -13.19 -22.36
CA VAL A 26 -19.29 -13.75 -21.51
C VAL A 26 -19.14 -15.27 -21.57
N VAL A 27 -18.89 -15.92 -20.45
CA VAL A 27 -19.02 -17.37 -20.30
C VAL A 27 -20.23 -17.62 -19.40
N ASP A 28 -21.31 -18.03 -19.97
CA ASP A 28 -22.43 -18.65 -19.30
C ASP A 28 -21.96 -20.01 -18.72
N VAL A 29 -22.18 -20.23 -17.44
CA VAL A 29 -22.07 -21.54 -16.83
C VAL A 29 -23.42 -21.87 -16.19
N GLU A 30 -24.19 -22.67 -16.90
CA GLU A 30 -25.30 -23.43 -16.34
C GLU A 30 -24.76 -24.70 -15.64
N GLY A 31 -25.31 -25.01 -14.46
CA GLY A 31 -25.84 -26.33 -14.11
C GLY A 31 -24.95 -27.32 -13.39
N ASP A 32 -25.41 -27.61 -12.16
CA ASP A 32 -25.51 -28.93 -11.50
C ASP A 32 -24.23 -29.64 -10.95
N ALA A 33 -24.18 -29.79 -9.66
CA ALA A 33 -24.37 -31.05 -8.92
C ALA A 33 -23.77 -30.96 -7.50
N ALA A 34 -24.61 -31.28 -6.53
CA ALA A 34 -24.28 -31.48 -5.14
C ALA A 34 -23.31 -32.66 -4.95
N VAL A 35 -22.24 -32.46 -4.19
CA VAL A 35 -21.56 -33.56 -3.46
C VAL A 35 -21.22 -33.06 -2.05
N ASP A 36 -21.93 -33.69 -1.14
CA ASP A 36 -21.75 -33.70 0.29
C ASP A 36 -20.38 -34.28 0.68
N GLY A 37 -19.63 -33.58 1.54
CA GLY A 37 -18.32 -34.08 2.00
C GLY A 37 -17.62 -33.11 2.92
N THR A 38 -18.09 -32.94 4.15
CA THR A 38 -17.38 -32.26 5.23
C THR A 38 -16.16 -33.08 5.70
N PRO A 39 -14.95 -32.51 5.72
CA PRO A 39 -13.92 -32.98 6.64
C PRO A 39 -13.93 -32.16 7.92
N LYS A 40 -14.19 -32.82 9.02
CA LYS A 40 -13.96 -32.35 10.39
C LYS A 40 -12.50 -31.91 10.53
N ASN A 41 -12.30 -30.68 10.91
CA ASN A 41 -11.00 -30.18 11.32
C ASN A 41 -11.03 -29.98 12.84
N GLU A 42 -10.58 -30.98 13.55
CA GLU A 42 -10.17 -30.90 14.96
C GLU A 42 -8.79 -30.20 14.98
N ASN A 43 -8.75 -28.97 15.43
CA ASN A 43 -7.63 -28.37 16.14
C ASN A 43 -8.09 -27.05 16.78
N GLN A 44 -8.82 -27.24 17.91
CA GLN A 44 -8.96 -26.21 18.93
C GLN A 44 -7.75 -26.32 19.86
N GLY A 45 -6.72 -25.57 19.62
CA GLY A 45 -5.56 -25.37 20.48
C GLY A 45 -5.58 -23.96 21.04
N ALA A 46 -5.94 -23.85 22.30
CA ALA A 46 -5.57 -22.85 23.30
C ALA A 46 -5.18 -21.45 22.78
N VAL A 47 -6.14 -20.53 22.79
CA VAL A 47 -5.87 -19.10 22.89
C VAL A 47 -5.76 -18.75 24.37
N GLU A 48 -4.54 -18.70 24.85
CA GLU A 48 -4.18 -18.23 26.19
C GLU A 48 -4.52 -16.74 26.31
N ASN A 49 -5.43 -16.42 27.23
CA ASN A 49 -5.81 -15.07 27.61
C ASN A 49 -4.62 -14.34 28.26
N VAL A 50 -3.85 -13.61 27.47
CA VAL A 50 -2.98 -12.58 28.02
C VAL A 50 -3.82 -11.32 28.26
N ARG A 51 -4.39 -11.25 29.45
CA ARG A 51 -5.01 -10.06 30.01
C ARG A 51 -3.91 -9.05 30.30
N ALA A 52 -3.59 -8.20 29.30
CA ALA A 52 -2.76 -7.01 29.52
C ALA A 52 -3.54 -6.05 30.40
N THR A 53 -3.10 -5.89 31.63
CA THR A 53 -3.52 -4.84 32.57
C THR A 53 -3.12 -3.50 32.00
N SER A 54 -4.08 -2.80 31.40
CA SER A 54 -3.98 -1.40 31.04
C SER A 54 -4.05 -0.54 32.32
N PRO A 55 -3.21 0.45 32.51
CA PRO A 55 -3.38 1.42 33.59
C PRO A 55 -4.60 2.30 33.25
N ARG A 56 -5.68 2.07 33.96
CA ARG A 56 -6.85 2.95 34.01
C ARG A 56 -6.48 4.23 34.75
N SER A 57 -6.11 5.26 34.03
CA SER A 57 -6.30 6.67 34.42
C SER A 57 -5.95 7.57 33.23
N ALA A 58 -6.85 7.64 32.25
CA ALA A 58 -6.94 8.76 31.37
C ALA A 58 -8.39 9.24 31.42
N GLU A 59 -8.55 10.48 31.79
CA GLU A 59 -9.79 11.25 31.76
C GLU A 59 -10.59 10.92 30.51
N LYS A 60 -11.89 10.74 30.68
CA LYS A 60 -12.87 10.72 29.59
C LYS A 60 -12.78 12.06 28.87
N SER A 61 -11.90 12.15 27.87
CA SER A 61 -11.86 13.24 26.92
C SER A 61 -13.00 13.06 25.95
N SER A 62 -13.82 14.11 25.86
CA SER A 62 -15.05 14.22 25.09
C SER A 62 -14.89 13.83 23.62
N SER A 63 -15.96 13.30 23.09
CA SER A 63 -16.30 13.21 21.68
C SER A 63 -15.97 14.51 20.93
N ARG A 64 -15.20 14.43 19.87
CA ARG A 64 -14.81 15.51 18.95
C ARG A 64 -13.97 16.62 19.61
N PRO A 65 -12.78 16.94 19.12
CA PRO A 65 -11.99 18.06 19.63
C PRO A 65 -12.82 19.35 19.51
N ALA A 66 -13.04 20.03 20.62
CA ALA A 66 -13.68 21.34 20.63
C ALA A 66 -12.70 22.37 20.08
N GLY A 67 -13.05 23.06 18.99
CA GLY A 67 -12.21 24.07 18.34
C GLY A 67 -12.10 23.87 16.83
N ARG A 68 -11.47 24.82 16.16
CA ARG A 68 -11.16 24.72 14.73
C ARG A 68 -10.14 23.61 14.47
N LEU A 69 -10.21 22.99 13.31
CA LEU A 69 -9.32 21.87 12.96
C LEU A 69 -7.83 22.23 13.08
N TRP A 70 -7.46 23.44 12.67
CA TRP A 70 -6.06 23.88 12.80
C TRP A 70 -5.59 24.03 14.25
N GLU A 71 -6.48 24.39 15.21
CA GLU A 71 -6.13 24.46 16.62
C GLU A 71 -5.76 23.09 17.18
N THR A 72 -6.51 22.06 16.81
CA THR A 72 -6.31 20.70 17.30
C THR A 72 -5.22 19.95 16.54
N ALA A 73 -5.19 20.06 15.22
CA ALA A 73 -4.24 19.35 14.36
C ALA A 73 -2.82 19.93 14.41
N LEU A 74 -2.69 21.27 14.54
CA LEU A 74 -1.40 21.95 14.67
C LEU A 74 -0.94 22.09 16.13
N HIS A 75 -1.73 21.65 17.12
CA HIS A 75 -1.33 21.70 18.52
C HIS A 75 -0.02 20.92 18.72
N PRO A 76 0.98 21.46 19.44
CA PRO A 76 2.29 20.85 19.63
C PRO A 76 2.23 19.41 20.14
N ASP A 77 1.32 19.12 21.08
CA ASP A 77 1.15 17.78 21.65
C ASP A 77 0.61 16.79 20.62
N SER A 78 -0.35 17.20 19.78
CA SER A 78 -0.90 16.37 18.70
C SER A 78 0.16 16.10 17.64
N VAL A 79 0.94 17.10 17.25
CA VAL A 79 2.04 16.95 16.30
C VAL A 79 3.10 16.01 16.86
N LYS A 80 3.48 16.18 18.12
CA LYS A 80 4.45 15.32 18.80
C LYS A 80 3.94 13.88 18.88
N ALA A 81 2.69 13.65 19.30
CA ALA A 81 2.10 12.32 19.38
C ALA A 81 2.14 11.60 18.02
N ARG A 82 1.79 12.28 16.92
CA ARG A 82 1.88 11.73 15.58
C ARG A 82 3.31 11.41 15.15
N CYS A 83 4.24 12.34 15.37
CA CYS A 83 5.66 12.12 15.07
C CYS A 83 6.22 10.91 15.82
N ASP A 84 5.95 10.82 17.11
CA ASP A 84 6.39 9.70 17.96
C ASP A 84 5.76 8.38 17.48
N ALA A 85 4.49 8.38 17.10
CA ALA A 85 3.78 7.22 16.58
C ALA A 85 4.37 6.73 15.25
N PHE A 86 4.65 7.62 14.30
CA PHE A 86 5.28 7.26 13.03
C PHE A 86 6.74 6.81 13.23
N GLN A 87 7.48 7.46 14.11
CA GLN A 87 8.84 7.06 14.44
C GLN A 87 8.88 5.70 15.12
N SER A 88 7.95 5.41 16.02
CA SER A 88 7.86 4.10 16.68
C SER A 88 7.53 2.98 15.70
N SER A 89 6.63 3.23 14.77
CA SER A 89 6.26 2.30 13.70
C SER A 89 7.41 2.02 12.73
N SER A 90 8.31 2.99 12.53
CA SER A 90 9.47 2.89 11.64
C SER A 90 10.78 2.50 12.36
N LYS A 91 10.77 2.26 13.67
CA LYS A 91 11.97 1.87 14.44
C LYS A 91 12.54 0.54 13.89
N GLY A 92 13.82 0.59 13.53
CA GLY A 92 14.57 -0.56 13.03
C GLY A 92 14.63 -0.68 11.50
N LEU A 93 13.95 0.18 10.77
CA LEU A 93 14.08 0.26 9.32
C LEU A 93 15.16 1.29 8.97
N PRO A 94 16.24 0.93 8.25
CA PRO A 94 17.18 1.91 7.73
C PRO A 94 16.42 2.84 6.79
N ARG A 95 16.32 4.12 7.13
CA ARG A 95 15.50 5.10 6.42
C ARG A 95 15.97 5.37 4.99
N TYR A 96 17.28 5.23 4.76
CA TYR A 96 17.89 5.43 3.44
C TYR A 96 19.20 4.64 3.36
N TYR A 97 19.35 3.84 2.29
CA TYR A 97 20.67 3.40 1.85
C TYR A 97 21.15 4.32 0.73
N ASP A 98 22.42 4.67 0.73
CA ASP A 98 22.99 5.38 -0.40
C ASP A 98 23.18 4.38 -1.56
N TYR A 99 22.27 4.46 -2.54
CA TYR A 99 22.33 3.60 -3.74
C TYR A 99 23.60 3.79 -4.57
N ARG A 100 24.34 4.89 -4.36
CA ARG A 100 25.62 5.15 -5.01
C ARG A 100 26.78 4.48 -4.28
N SER A 101 26.62 4.10 -3.03
CA SER A 101 27.66 3.45 -2.24
C SER A 101 27.68 1.96 -2.51
N TRP A 102 28.66 1.52 -3.32
CA TRP A 102 28.88 0.09 -3.60
C TRP A 102 29.20 -0.72 -2.33
N THR A 103 29.93 -0.14 -1.39
CA THR A 103 30.29 -0.83 -0.14
C THR A 103 29.07 -1.14 0.70
N GLN A 104 28.16 -0.17 0.89
CA GLN A 104 26.92 -0.39 1.62
C GLN A 104 26.04 -1.43 0.91
N THR A 105 25.81 -1.27 -0.39
CA THR A 105 24.89 -2.14 -1.13
C THR A 105 25.45 -3.55 -1.31
N THR A 106 26.79 -3.72 -1.47
CA THR A 106 27.42 -5.05 -1.67
C THR A 106 27.46 -5.85 -0.38
N PHE A 107 27.74 -5.23 0.76
CA PHE A 107 27.89 -5.93 2.05
C PHE A 107 26.66 -5.90 2.95
N MET A 108 25.52 -5.42 2.46
CA MET A 108 24.25 -5.39 3.18
C MET A 108 23.59 -6.78 3.19
N PHE A 109 24.09 -7.69 4.05
CA PHE A 109 23.58 -9.06 4.11
C PHE A 109 22.22 -9.17 4.82
N VAL A 110 21.93 -8.30 5.78
CA VAL A 110 20.73 -8.36 6.61
C VAL A 110 19.45 -8.09 5.80
N ASP A 111 19.52 -7.17 4.85
CA ASP A 111 18.35 -6.71 4.08
C ASP A 111 18.13 -7.50 2.78
N ARG A 112 19.01 -8.47 2.45
CA ARG A 112 18.86 -9.34 1.26
C ARG A 112 17.83 -10.47 1.42
N ALA A 113 16.99 -10.41 2.44
CA ALA A 113 15.99 -11.44 2.75
C ALA A 113 16.56 -12.87 2.84
N PRO A 114 17.71 -13.08 3.52
CA PRO A 114 18.32 -14.42 3.60
C PRO A 114 17.37 -15.46 4.20
N GLY A 115 16.44 -15.03 5.07
CA GLY A 115 15.42 -15.90 5.64
C GLY A 115 14.54 -16.63 4.62
N ASN A 116 14.45 -16.14 3.38
CA ASN A 116 13.64 -16.77 2.35
C ASN A 116 14.38 -17.91 1.61
N TYR A 117 15.69 -17.87 1.53
CA TYR A 117 16.46 -18.86 0.76
C TYR A 117 17.69 -19.43 1.48
N ALA A 118 18.03 -18.97 2.69
CA ALA A 118 19.23 -19.40 3.40
C ALA A 118 19.29 -20.93 3.63
N TRP A 119 18.15 -21.55 3.97
CA TRP A 119 18.07 -22.99 4.16
C TRP A 119 18.35 -23.76 2.85
N ALA A 120 17.82 -23.25 1.71
CA ALA A 120 18.02 -23.85 0.40
C ALA A 120 19.49 -23.71 -0.04
N TRP A 121 20.07 -22.52 0.19
CA TRP A 121 21.48 -22.27 -0.03
C TRP A 121 22.38 -23.19 0.82
N ALA A 122 22.11 -23.28 2.12
CA ALA A 122 22.85 -24.14 3.02
C ALA A 122 22.78 -25.63 2.59
N LEU A 123 21.59 -26.09 2.19
CA LEU A 123 21.40 -27.44 1.67
C LEU A 123 22.29 -27.71 0.45
N CYS A 124 22.34 -26.79 -0.51
CA CYS A 124 23.17 -26.94 -1.71
C CYS A 124 24.67 -27.00 -1.35
N VAL A 125 25.11 -26.16 -0.41
CA VAL A 125 26.51 -26.18 0.05
C VAL A 125 26.85 -27.47 0.79
N VAL A 126 25.96 -27.98 1.64
CA VAL A 126 26.13 -29.26 2.36
C VAL A 126 26.21 -30.42 1.37
N VAL A 127 25.32 -30.47 0.38
CA VAL A 127 25.36 -31.52 -0.67
C VAL A 127 26.67 -31.45 -1.46
N ALA A 128 27.12 -30.24 -1.83
CA ALA A 128 28.39 -30.07 -2.53
C ALA A 128 29.58 -30.54 -1.69
N ALA A 129 29.61 -30.21 -0.41
CA ALA A 129 30.67 -30.64 0.51
C ALA A 129 30.65 -32.15 0.72
N ALA A 130 29.48 -32.74 0.95
CA ALA A 130 29.30 -34.17 1.15
C ALA A 130 29.75 -34.98 -0.10
N TRP A 131 29.31 -34.53 -1.29
CA TRP A 131 29.69 -35.19 -2.55
C TRP A 131 31.16 -35.09 -2.83
N THR A 132 31.77 -33.90 -2.71
CA THR A 132 33.21 -33.71 -2.92
C THR A 132 34.04 -34.55 -1.93
N ALA A 133 33.63 -34.59 -0.65
CA ALA A 133 34.29 -35.43 0.34
C ALA A 133 34.13 -36.93 0.03
N ALA A 134 32.95 -37.38 -0.37
CA ALA A 134 32.69 -38.76 -0.75
C ALA A 134 33.54 -39.19 -1.94
N ARG A 135 33.58 -38.39 -3.00
CA ARG A 135 34.44 -38.70 -4.19
C ARG A 135 35.91 -38.74 -3.87
N LYS A 136 36.42 -37.91 -2.96
CA LYS A 136 37.83 -37.96 -2.53
C LYS A 136 38.13 -39.14 -1.64
N ARG A 137 37.13 -39.65 -0.88
CA ARG A 137 37.30 -40.76 0.05
C ARG A 137 37.21 -42.12 -0.64
N TRP A 138 36.32 -42.26 -1.66
CA TRP A 138 36.08 -43.55 -2.35
C TRP A 138 36.59 -43.51 -3.79
N ASP A 139 37.74 -44.15 -4.04
CA ASP A 139 38.32 -44.25 -5.38
C ASP A 139 37.42 -44.99 -6.38
N ALA A 140 36.54 -45.92 -5.89
CA ALA A 140 35.56 -46.61 -6.71
C ALA A 140 34.53 -45.68 -7.38
N LEU A 141 34.22 -44.56 -6.76
CA LEU A 141 33.32 -43.56 -7.34
C LEU A 141 33.97 -42.70 -8.44
N ARG A 142 35.28 -42.78 -8.59
CA ARG A 142 36.01 -42.02 -9.60
C ARG A 142 35.90 -42.62 -11.02
N GLY A 143 35.66 -43.94 -11.14
CA GLY A 143 35.68 -44.67 -12.43
C GLY A 143 34.38 -44.62 -13.22
N GLU A 144 33.22 -44.52 -12.54
CA GLU A 144 31.91 -44.67 -13.19
C GLU A 144 31.25 -43.35 -13.68
N PHE A 145 31.85 -42.21 -13.38
CA PHE A 145 31.22 -40.91 -13.66
C PHE A 145 31.95 -40.05 -14.71
N TYR A 146 32.83 -40.65 -15.54
CA TYR A 146 33.55 -39.90 -16.58
C TYR A 146 32.72 -39.55 -17.82
N ASP A 147 31.52 -40.11 -18.01
CA ASP A 147 30.64 -39.85 -19.16
C ASP A 147 29.71 -38.63 -18.96
N LEU A 148 30.04 -37.71 -18.06
CA LEU A 148 29.21 -36.53 -17.74
C LEU A 148 29.42 -35.36 -18.71
N GLU A 149 30.29 -35.43 -19.71
CA GLU A 149 30.45 -34.35 -20.71
C GLU A 149 29.16 -34.10 -21.53
N GLU A 150 28.41 -35.16 -21.85
CA GLU A 150 27.13 -35.03 -22.53
C GLU A 150 26.10 -34.35 -21.61
N LEU A 151 26.14 -34.66 -20.33
CA LEU A 151 25.30 -34.04 -19.31
C LEU A 151 25.60 -32.54 -19.15
N GLU A 152 26.84 -32.11 -19.31
CA GLU A 152 27.25 -30.70 -19.26
C GLU A 152 26.58 -29.88 -20.36
N ARG A 153 26.45 -30.41 -21.58
CA ARG A 153 25.75 -29.72 -22.67
C ARG A 153 24.27 -29.55 -22.35
N MET A 154 23.60 -30.58 -21.84
CA MET A 154 22.21 -30.48 -21.39
C MET A 154 22.09 -29.48 -20.26
N TYR A 155 23.05 -29.44 -19.34
CA TYR A 155 23.07 -28.51 -18.22
C TYR A 155 23.16 -27.06 -18.66
N THR A 156 23.97 -26.76 -19.68
CA THR A 156 24.07 -25.43 -20.29
C THR A 156 22.74 -24.96 -20.91
N LEU A 157 22.01 -25.88 -21.58
CA LEU A 157 20.67 -25.57 -22.13
C LEU A 157 19.64 -25.29 -21.03
N ILE A 158 19.65 -26.09 -19.96
CA ILE A 158 18.78 -25.88 -18.79
C ILE A 158 19.11 -24.54 -18.14
N PHE A 159 20.38 -24.18 -17.99
CA PHE A 159 20.81 -22.91 -17.41
C PHE A 159 20.24 -21.70 -18.18
N THR A 160 20.29 -21.76 -19.52
CA THR A 160 19.74 -20.69 -20.36
C THR A 160 18.23 -20.53 -20.12
N THR A 161 17.49 -21.63 -20.14
CA THR A 161 16.05 -21.64 -19.88
C THR A 161 15.74 -21.12 -18.47
N LEU A 162 16.49 -21.56 -17.46
CA LEU A 162 16.34 -21.13 -16.08
C LEU A 162 16.62 -19.63 -15.93
N GLY A 163 17.65 -19.11 -16.61
CA GLY A 163 17.97 -17.69 -16.63
C GLY A 163 16.79 -16.86 -17.14
N PHE A 164 16.18 -17.24 -18.25
CA PHE A 164 14.98 -16.56 -18.74
C PHE A 164 13.81 -16.65 -17.76
N MET A 165 13.55 -17.80 -17.17
CA MET A 165 12.49 -17.95 -16.16
C MET A 165 12.70 -17.04 -14.96
N LEU A 166 13.93 -16.89 -14.45
CA LEU A 166 14.28 -16.01 -13.35
C LEU A 166 14.10 -14.53 -13.73
N VAL A 167 14.50 -14.12 -14.93
CA VAL A 167 14.29 -12.76 -15.43
C VAL A 167 12.79 -12.42 -15.50
N PHE A 168 11.98 -13.31 -16.09
CA PHE A 168 10.53 -13.12 -16.12
C PHE A 168 9.92 -13.09 -14.73
N ARG A 169 10.37 -13.94 -13.82
CA ARG A 169 9.93 -13.97 -12.42
C ARG A 169 10.20 -12.65 -11.71
N MET A 170 11.42 -12.13 -11.83
CA MET A 170 11.81 -10.86 -11.24
C MET A 170 11.07 -9.68 -11.87
N ALA A 171 10.93 -9.65 -13.20
CA ALA A 171 10.22 -8.60 -13.90
C ALA A 171 8.75 -8.51 -13.45
N ARG A 172 8.05 -9.64 -13.35
CA ARG A 172 6.65 -9.67 -12.87
C ARG A 172 6.52 -9.23 -11.41
N ALA A 173 7.44 -9.62 -10.55
CA ALA A 173 7.45 -9.18 -9.15
C ALA A 173 7.75 -7.68 -9.03
N ALA A 174 8.70 -7.16 -9.81
CA ALA A 174 9.05 -5.74 -9.83
C ALA A 174 7.87 -4.86 -10.30
N VAL A 175 7.14 -5.26 -11.33
CA VAL A 175 5.93 -4.53 -11.79
C VAL A 175 4.92 -4.40 -10.65
N ARG A 176 4.65 -5.47 -9.90
CA ARG A 176 3.73 -5.43 -8.74
C ARG A 176 4.18 -4.42 -7.67
N PHE A 177 5.47 -4.39 -7.38
CA PHE A 177 6.04 -3.41 -6.43
C PHE A 177 5.84 -1.97 -6.92
N TRP A 178 6.13 -1.70 -8.19
CA TRP A 178 6.00 -0.37 -8.78
C TRP A 178 4.54 0.08 -8.90
N ASP A 179 3.63 -0.82 -9.23
CA ASP A 179 2.18 -0.53 -9.26
C ASP A 179 1.67 -0.13 -7.87
N CYS A 180 2.10 -0.83 -6.82
CA CYS A 180 1.77 -0.45 -5.45
C CYS A 180 2.36 0.92 -5.07
N ARG A 181 3.61 1.20 -5.47
CA ARG A 181 4.24 2.50 -5.22
C ARG A 181 3.55 3.63 -5.99
N ALA A 182 3.16 3.40 -7.23
CA ALA A 182 2.42 4.36 -8.05
C ALA A 182 1.04 4.65 -7.45
N ALA A 183 0.31 3.61 -7.00
CA ALA A 183 -0.97 3.76 -6.33
C ALA A 183 -0.86 4.61 -5.05
N TRP A 184 0.20 4.42 -4.24
CA TRP A 184 0.45 5.27 -3.08
C TRP A 184 0.77 6.72 -3.47
N GLY A 185 1.55 6.94 -4.52
CA GLY A 185 1.80 8.28 -5.05
C GLY A 185 0.50 8.98 -5.44
N ALA A 186 -0.38 8.28 -6.14
CA ALA A 186 -1.69 8.80 -6.53
C ALA A 186 -2.58 9.11 -5.32
N ILE A 187 -2.57 8.26 -4.28
CA ILE A 187 -3.30 8.54 -3.02
C ILE A 187 -2.84 9.86 -2.39
N ILE A 188 -1.53 10.08 -2.27
CA ILE A 188 -0.99 11.33 -1.70
C ILE A 188 -1.49 12.54 -2.50
N PHE A 189 -1.30 12.55 -3.83
CA PHE A 189 -1.72 13.66 -4.68
C PHE A 189 -3.23 13.91 -4.67
N LYS A 190 -4.03 12.84 -4.70
CA LYS A 190 -5.49 12.96 -4.66
C LYS A 190 -5.99 13.43 -3.30
N SER A 191 -5.35 13.01 -2.22
CA SER A 191 -5.65 13.51 -0.87
C SER A 191 -5.34 14.99 -0.75
N TYR A 192 -4.19 15.44 -1.27
CA TYR A 192 -3.85 16.86 -1.31
C TYR A 192 -4.87 17.67 -2.12
N SER A 193 -5.17 17.25 -3.37
CA SER A 193 -6.15 17.92 -4.24
C SER A 193 -7.53 18.03 -3.58
N LEU A 194 -7.96 16.96 -2.91
CA LEU A 194 -9.26 16.93 -2.23
C LEU A 194 -9.28 17.88 -1.03
N CYS A 195 -8.22 17.93 -0.23
CA CYS A 195 -8.10 18.83 0.91
C CYS A 195 -8.00 20.30 0.47
N ASP A 196 -7.23 20.58 -0.58
CA ASP A 196 -7.10 21.91 -1.16
C ASP A 196 -8.46 22.43 -1.66
N ASN A 197 -9.19 21.63 -2.45
CA ASN A 197 -10.55 21.95 -2.89
C ASN A 197 -11.52 22.16 -1.71
N ALA A 198 -11.39 21.36 -0.65
CA ALA A 198 -12.21 21.52 0.54
C ALA A 198 -11.96 22.85 1.25
N ILE A 199 -10.70 23.21 1.44
CA ILE A 199 -10.29 24.43 2.14
C ILE A 199 -10.62 25.66 1.30
N VAL A 200 -10.23 25.69 0.01
CA VAL A 200 -10.36 26.87 -0.85
C VAL A 200 -11.80 27.12 -1.29
N ALA A 201 -12.52 26.06 -1.66
CA ALA A 201 -13.84 26.22 -2.25
C ALA A 201 -14.99 26.03 -1.24
N ILE A 202 -14.87 25.10 -0.29
CA ILE A 202 -15.91 24.82 0.70
C ILE A 202 -15.68 25.62 1.99
N GLY A 203 -14.42 25.83 2.41
CA GLY A 203 -14.09 26.53 3.65
C GLY A 203 -14.84 27.84 3.85
N PRO A 204 -14.91 28.75 2.87
CA PRO A 204 -15.63 30.02 2.98
C PRO A 204 -17.15 29.89 3.11
N ILE A 205 -17.74 28.77 2.70
CA ILE A 205 -19.20 28.55 2.66
C ILE A 205 -19.66 27.70 3.85
N ALA A 206 -18.94 26.61 4.09
CA ALA A 206 -19.30 25.58 5.06
C ALA A 206 -18.04 25.06 5.77
N PRO A 207 -17.41 25.85 6.65
CA PRO A 207 -16.12 25.54 7.24
C PRO A 207 -16.11 24.23 8.04
N SER A 208 -17.20 23.93 8.76
CA SER A 208 -17.28 22.68 9.55
C SER A 208 -17.28 21.43 8.68
N GLN A 209 -17.87 21.48 7.48
CA GLN A 209 -17.88 20.39 6.52
C GLN A 209 -16.52 20.25 5.80
N ALA A 210 -15.87 21.38 5.50
CA ALA A 210 -14.52 21.38 4.98
C ALA A 210 -13.54 20.72 5.96
N GLU A 211 -13.61 21.09 7.23
CA GLU A 211 -12.82 20.46 8.30
C GLU A 211 -13.10 18.95 8.42
N GLU A 212 -14.37 18.55 8.41
CA GLU A 212 -14.73 17.12 8.48
C GLU A 212 -14.17 16.34 7.30
N LEU A 213 -14.22 16.91 6.09
CA LEU A 213 -13.67 16.29 4.90
C LEU A 213 -12.15 16.11 5.01
N VAL A 214 -11.43 17.15 5.42
CA VAL A 214 -9.96 17.10 5.61
C VAL A 214 -9.57 16.07 6.66
N ARG A 215 -10.27 16.01 7.79
CA ARG A 215 -10.04 15.05 8.87
C ARG A 215 -10.11 13.59 8.37
N TRP A 216 -11.19 13.27 7.66
CA TRP A 216 -11.39 11.92 7.13
C TRP A 216 -10.48 11.60 5.95
N CYS A 217 -10.04 12.60 5.19
CA CYS A 217 -9.06 12.44 4.13
C CYS A 217 -7.69 12.02 4.70
N VAL A 218 -7.24 12.66 5.77
CA VAL A 218 -6.02 12.26 6.48
C VAL A 218 -6.13 10.85 7.06
N ALA A 219 -7.27 10.52 7.66
CA ALA A 219 -7.52 9.19 8.21
C ALA A 219 -7.58 8.09 7.13
N PHE A 220 -8.00 8.44 5.90
CA PHE A 220 -8.06 7.50 4.77
C PHE A 220 -6.70 6.85 4.49
N GLY A 221 -5.62 7.63 4.42
CA GLY A 221 -4.27 7.09 4.19
C GLY A 221 -3.85 6.08 5.27
N VAL A 222 -4.09 6.41 6.55
CA VAL A 222 -3.83 5.50 7.66
C VAL A 222 -4.73 4.26 7.57
N GLY A 223 -6.00 4.43 7.20
CA GLY A 223 -6.95 3.34 6.97
C GLY A 223 -6.50 2.37 5.87
N VAL A 224 -6.00 2.88 4.75
CA VAL A 224 -5.41 2.05 3.66
C VAL A 224 -4.24 1.23 4.18
N LYS A 225 -3.32 1.84 4.93
CA LYS A 225 -2.18 1.15 5.54
C LYS A 225 -2.65 0.00 6.44
N CYS A 226 -3.62 0.27 7.34
CA CYS A 226 -4.13 -0.73 8.27
C CYS A 226 -4.79 -1.91 7.57
N VAL A 227 -5.59 -1.66 6.52
CA VAL A 227 -6.20 -2.70 5.69
C VAL A 227 -5.14 -3.54 4.98
N LEU A 228 -4.12 -2.89 4.41
CA LEU A 228 -3.03 -3.59 3.72
C LEU A 228 -2.14 -4.40 4.68
N ARG A 229 -1.93 -3.98 5.90
CA ARG A 229 -1.14 -4.70 6.91
C ARG A 229 -1.96 -5.64 7.79
N ARG A 230 -3.29 -5.49 7.79
CA ARG A 230 -4.23 -6.16 8.72
C ARG A 230 -3.92 -5.80 10.18
N GLU A 231 -3.67 -4.53 10.42
CA GLU A 231 -3.39 -3.96 11.73
C GLU A 231 -4.62 -3.22 12.26
N ARG A 232 -4.67 -3.01 13.59
CA ARG A 232 -5.64 -2.12 14.20
C ARG A 232 -5.36 -0.68 13.77
N PHE A 233 -6.37 0.16 13.85
CA PHE A 233 -6.22 1.56 13.51
C PHE A 233 -5.50 2.32 14.65
N PRO A 234 -4.30 2.89 14.41
CA PRO A 234 -3.54 3.58 15.45
C PRO A 234 -4.07 5.00 15.65
N PHE A 235 -4.77 5.24 16.76
CA PHE A 235 -5.30 6.55 17.11
C PHE A 235 -4.21 7.63 17.14
N GLU A 236 -3.04 7.29 17.68
CA GLU A 236 -1.93 8.22 17.85
C GLU A 236 -1.47 8.82 16.52
N GLN A 237 -1.59 8.07 15.41
CA GLN A 237 -1.22 8.55 14.07
C GLN A 237 -2.21 9.56 13.48
N VAL A 238 -3.39 9.70 14.04
CA VAL A 238 -4.42 10.67 13.63
C VAL A 238 -4.79 11.63 14.76
N ALA A 239 -3.99 11.69 15.82
CA ALA A 239 -4.23 12.56 16.96
C ALA A 239 -4.36 14.03 16.52
N GLY A 240 -5.37 14.71 17.02
CA GLY A 240 -5.72 16.09 16.63
C GLY A 240 -6.54 16.21 15.35
N PHE A 241 -6.59 15.17 14.50
CA PHE A 241 -7.54 15.09 13.38
C PHE A 241 -8.83 14.36 13.78
N LEU A 242 -8.74 13.21 14.44
CA LEU A 242 -9.91 12.45 14.91
C LEU A 242 -9.91 12.36 16.44
N GLY A 243 -11.12 12.30 17.02
CA GLY A 243 -11.32 11.97 18.43
C GLY A 243 -11.19 10.46 18.69
N ALA A 244 -10.88 10.11 19.95
CA ALA A 244 -10.77 8.69 20.34
C ALA A 244 -12.09 7.93 20.12
N ASP A 245 -13.23 8.57 20.42
CA ASP A 245 -14.57 7.98 20.26
C ASP A 245 -14.91 7.75 18.77
N GLU A 246 -14.43 8.63 17.88
CA GLU A 246 -14.63 8.47 16.43
C GLU A 246 -13.83 7.28 15.89
N VAL A 247 -12.62 7.06 16.40
CA VAL A 247 -11.78 5.92 16.05
C VAL A 247 -12.37 4.63 16.62
N GLU A 248 -12.83 4.64 17.88
CA GLU A 248 -13.49 3.48 18.51
C GLU A 248 -14.77 3.09 17.76
N THR A 249 -15.59 4.07 17.37
CA THR A 249 -16.78 3.85 16.54
C THR A 249 -16.40 3.26 15.19
N MET A 250 -15.35 3.78 14.55
CA MET A 250 -14.87 3.26 13.28
C MET A 250 -14.36 1.81 13.42
N GLU A 251 -13.64 1.47 14.49
CA GLU A 251 -13.16 0.11 14.72
C GLU A 251 -14.30 -0.87 14.97
N THR A 252 -15.40 -0.40 15.59
CA THR A 252 -16.57 -1.23 15.89
C THR A 252 -17.44 -1.44 14.66
N ASP A 253 -17.69 -0.40 13.90
CA ASP A 253 -18.67 -0.39 12.80
C ASP A 253 -18.07 -0.77 11.44
N ALA A 254 -16.77 -0.57 11.26
CA ALA A 254 -16.13 -0.70 9.96
C ALA A 254 -15.38 -2.03 9.80
N LYS A 255 -15.80 -2.83 8.83
CA LYS A 255 -15.00 -3.96 8.34
C LYS A 255 -13.80 -3.50 7.49
N HIS A 256 -13.85 -2.27 6.97
CA HIS A 256 -12.85 -1.73 6.04
C HIS A 256 -12.65 -0.24 6.30
N PHE A 257 -11.57 0.11 6.98
CA PHE A 257 -11.32 1.48 7.44
C PHE A 257 -11.27 2.53 6.31
N ALA A 258 -10.58 2.23 5.20
CA ALA A 258 -10.48 3.15 4.09
C ALA A 258 -11.85 3.46 3.45
N LEU A 259 -12.71 2.46 3.26
CA LEU A 259 -14.06 2.67 2.72
C LEU A 259 -14.96 3.44 3.70
N TYR A 260 -14.77 3.23 5.01
CA TYR A 260 -15.47 4.02 6.02
C TYR A 260 -15.08 5.50 5.93
N CYS A 261 -13.78 5.80 5.87
CA CYS A 261 -13.28 7.16 5.68
C CYS A 261 -13.83 7.78 4.40
N ALA A 262 -13.80 7.05 3.28
CA ALA A 262 -14.36 7.52 2.00
C ALA A 262 -15.86 7.86 2.09
N ARG A 263 -16.63 7.06 2.82
CA ARG A 263 -18.06 7.34 3.07
C ARG A 263 -18.25 8.63 3.89
N LYS A 264 -17.41 8.85 4.90
CA LYS A 264 -17.44 10.09 5.70
C LYS A 264 -17.06 11.30 4.85
N MET A 265 -16.04 11.19 4.00
CA MET A 265 -15.66 12.26 3.06
C MET A 265 -16.81 12.62 2.11
N ARG A 266 -17.46 11.61 1.48
CA ARG A 266 -18.62 11.84 0.63
C ARG A 266 -19.76 12.55 1.36
N ARG A 267 -20.03 12.11 2.60
CA ARG A 267 -21.05 12.73 3.45
C ARG A 267 -20.74 14.20 3.72
N ALA A 268 -19.50 14.52 4.08
CA ALA A 268 -19.06 15.89 4.33
C ALA A 268 -19.16 16.76 3.06
N ALA A 269 -18.67 16.26 1.93
CA ALA A 269 -18.77 16.95 0.65
C ALA A 269 -20.23 17.23 0.23
N THR A 270 -21.10 16.23 0.35
CA THR A 270 -22.53 16.39 0.04
C THR A 270 -23.20 17.40 0.98
N ALA A 271 -22.90 17.33 2.28
CA ALA A 271 -23.47 18.27 3.26
C ALA A 271 -23.03 19.72 3.00
N ALA A 272 -21.76 19.92 2.60
CA ALA A 272 -21.25 21.24 2.26
C ALA A 272 -21.99 21.87 1.06
N LEU A 273 -22.27 21.08 0.04
CA LEU A 273 -22.93 21.55 -1.17
C LEU A 273 -24.43 21.77 -0.98
N MET A 274 -25.05 21.08 0.00
CA MET A 274 -26.44 21.34 0.39
C MET A 274 -26.63 22.68 1.14
N ALA A 275 -25.56 23.25 1.66
CA ALA A 275 -25.58 24.57 2.26
C ALA A 275 -25.69 25.72 1.21
N VAL A 276 -25.51 25.38 -0.09
CA VAL A 276 -25.71 26.35 -1.19
C VAL A 276 -27.18 26.56 -1.43
N GLU A 277 -27.64 27.84 -1.51
CA GLU A 277 -29.03 28.18 -1.83
C GLU A 277 -29.45 27.58 -3.19
N GLY A 278 -30.51 26.81 -3.20
CA GLY A 278 -31.04 26.15 -4.39
C GLY A 278 -30.95 24.61 -4.31
N GLU A 279 -31.09 24.06 -3.11
CA GLU A 279 -31.06 22.63 -2.82
C GLU A 279 -31.82 21.79 -3.88
N ASP A 280 -33.01 22.19 -4.28
CA ASP A 280 -33.83 21.49 -5.27
C ASP A 280 -33.20 21.50 -6.67
N LYS A 281 -32.63 22.61 -7.11
CA LYS A 281 -31.94 22.74 -8.40
C LYS A 281 -30.67 21.94 -8.43
N LEU A 282 -29.90 21.93 -7.33
CA LEU A 282 -28.67 21.14 -7.22
C LEU A 282 -28.97 19.63 -7.31
N VAL A 283 -30.02 19.17 -6.64
CA VAL A 283 -30.47 17.77 -6.69
C VAL A 283 -30.83 17.36 -8.12
N ASP A 284 -31.54 18.23 -8.85
CA ASP A 284 -31.93 17.93 -10.24
C ASP A 284 -30.71 17.91 -11.19
N MET A 285 -29.75 18.80 -10.99
CA MET A 285 -28.49 18.79 -11.77
C MET A 285 -27.65 17.54 -11.50
N ILE A 286 -27.53 17.09 -10.26
CA ILE A 286 -26.80 15.87 -9.89
C ILE A 286 -27.47 14.65 -10.52
N LYS A 287 -28.81 14.58 -10.49
CA LYS A 287 -29.58 13.51 -11.11
C LYS A 287 -29.36 13.44 -12.62
N ALA A 288 -29.26 14.60 -13.28
CA ALA A 288 -29.05 14.69 -14.72
C ALA A 288 -27.65 14.22 -15.14
N GLN A 289 -26.63 14.44 -14.30
CA GLN A 289 -25.24 14.11 -14.64
C GLN A 289 -24.86 12.66 -14.34
N SER A 290 -25.40 12.06 -13.29
CA SER A 290 -25.06 10.67 -12.89
C SER A 290 -26.19 10.03 -12.07
N PRO A 291 -27.07 9.26 -12.70
CA PRO A 291 -28.22 8.63 -12.04
C PRO A 291 -27.84 7.75 -10.83
N ASN A 292 -26.70 7.05 -10.91
CA ASN A 292 -26.25 6.13 -9.86
C ASN A 292 -25.66 6.89 -8.65
N ALA A 293 -24.86 7.93 -8.89
CA ALA A 293 -24.33 8.79 -7.83
C ALA A 293 -25.43 9.58 -7.12
N ALA A 294 -26.49 9.95 -7.86
CA ALA A 294 -27.65 10.63 -7.31
C ALA A 294 -28.40 9.79 -6.26
N VAL A 295 -28.52 8.48 -6.46
CA VAL A 295 -29.23 7.59 -5.51
C VAL A 295 -28.46 7.49 -4.18
N GLU A 296 -27.14 7.36 -4.22
CA GLU A 296 -26.32 7.34 -3.01
C GLU A 296 -26.30 8.69 -2.30
N SER A 297 -26.20 9.79 -3.05
CA SER A 297 -26.24 11.15 -2.51
C SER A 297 -27.57 11.46 -1.85
N ILE A 298 -28.71 11.10 -2.47
CA ILE A 298 -30.05 11.27 -1.90
C ILE A 298 -30.24 10.40 -0.65
N ARG A 299 -29.70 9.20 -0.63
CA ARG A 299 -29.74 8.33 0.55
C ARG A 299 -28.92 8.92 1.70
N ALA A 300 -27.74 9.44 1.40
CA ALA A 300 -26.89 10.16 2.37
C ALA A 300 -27.57 11.41 2.94
N MET A 301 -28.31 12.17 2.11
CA MET A 301 -29.11 13.33 2.55
C MET A 301 -30.20 12.96 3.54
N ARG A 302 -30.94 11.86 3.29
CA ARG A 302 -32.03 11.44 4.16
C ARG A 302 -31.52 11.02 5.55
N THR A 303 -30.39 10.33 5.60
CA THR A 303 -29.75 9.97 6.87
C THR A 303 -29.22 11.19 7.60
N TRP A 304 -28.64 12.17 6.89
CA TRP A 304 -28.16 13.41 7.48
C TRP A 304 -29.28 14.26 8.10
N LYS A 305 -30.44 14.41 7.42
CA LYS A 305 -31.59 15.13 7.99
C LYS A 305 -32.13 14.50 9.29
N SER A 306 -31.99 13.17 9.47
CA SER A 306 -32.36 12.51 10.74
C SER A 306 -31.34 12.79 11.84
N ASP A 307 -30.05 12.77 11.52
CA ASP A 307 -28.96 12.95 12.48
C ASP A 307 -28.74 14.45 12.84
N ALA A 308 -29.00 15.36 11.90
CA ALA A 308 -28.90 16.82 12.14
C ALA A 308 -29.95 17.38 13.11
N ARG A 309 -31.02 16.62 13.38
CA ARG A 309 -32.01 17.01 14.41
C ARG A 309 -31.55 16.75 15.85
N GLU A 310 -30.51 15.90 16.02
CA GLU A 310 -29.95 15.60 17.35
C GLU A 310 -28.68 16.40 17.70
N VAL A 311 -28.12 17.15 16.75
CA VAL A 311 -26.97 18.04 17.01
C VAL A 311 -27.50 19.36 17.58
N THR A 312 -27.24 19.57 18.86
CA THR A 312 -27.59 20.76 19.62
C THR A 312 -27.17 22.06 18.91
N PRO A 313 -28.00 23.12 19.00
CA PRO A 313 -27.78 24.38 18.26
C PRO A 313 -26.62 25.26 18.75
N GLU A 314 -25.76 24.77 19.63
CA GLU A 314 -24.75 25.59 20.35
C GLU A 314 -23.41 25.76 19.64
N LEU A 315 -23.16 25.08 18.52
CA LEU A 315 -21.96 25.31 17.69
C LEU A 315 -22.24 26.32 16.56
N ARG A 316 -22.72 27.49 16.91
CA ARG A 316 -22.58 28.69 16.04
C ARG A 316 -21.15 29.18 16.18
N TYR A 317 -20.30 28.81 15.19
CA TYR A 317 -19.04 29.52 14.99
C TYR A 317 -19.35 31.02 14.85
N PRO A 318 -18.70 31.92 15.59
CA PRO A 318 -18.82 33.34 15.32
C PRO A 318 -18.23 33.54 13.92
N SER A 319 -19.11 33.86 12.96
CA SER A 319 -18.71 34.21 11.60
C SER A 319 -17.94 35.52 11.66
N ALA A 320 -16.61 35.45 11.74
CA ALA A 320 -15.76 36.59 11.57
C ALA A 320 -15.82 37.01 10.10
N HIS A 321 -16.40 38.18 9.87
CA HIS A 321 -16.14 39.22 8.85
C HIS A 321 -16.03 38.86 7.35
N HIS A 322 -16.28 37.65 6.86
CA HIS A 322 -16.43 37.42 5.44
C HIS A 322 -17.91 37.29 5.04
N PRO A 323 -18.39 38.07 4.06
CA PRO A 323 -19.73 37.85 3.51
C PRO A 323 -19.75 36.40 2.99
N VAL A 324 -20.71 35.60 3.49
CA VAL A 324 -20.92 34.21 2.99
C VAL A 324 -20.96 34.27 1.48
N ARG A 325 -19.91 33.81 0.85
CA ARG A 325 -19.75 33.81 -0.60
C ARG A 325 -20.71 32.78 -1.15
N LYS A 326 -21.83 33.20 -1.70
CA LYS A 326 -22.81 32.31 -2.32
C LYS A 326 -22.15 31.69 -3.57
N MET A 327 -22.07 30.39 -3.62
CA MET A 327 -21.60 29.67 -4.79
C MET A 327 -22.77 29.45 -5.75
N GLU A 328 -22.57 29.70 -7.04
CA GLU A 328 -23.56 29.40 -8.05
C GLU A 328 -23.81 27.88 -8.16
N PRO A 329 -25.08 27.41 -8.28
CA PRO A 329 -25.40 25.98 -8.26
C PRO A 329 -24.64 25.14 -9.29
N HIS A 330 -24.36 25.69 -10.49
CA HIS A 330 -23.60 24.97 -11.50
C HIS A 330 -22.12 24.77 -11.13
N MET A 331 -21.52 25.74 -10.44
CA MET A 331 -20.15 25.63 -9.92
C MET A 331 -20.11 24.61 -8.77
N ALA A 332 -21.10 24.60 -7.91
CA ALA A 332 -21.24 23.63 -6.84
C ALA A 332 -21.33 22.19 -7.40
N ALA A 333 -22.12 21.99 -8.46
CA ALA A 333 -22.24 20.69 -9.12
C ALA A 333 -20.91 20.24 -9.77
N GLN A 334 -20.17 21.15 -10.41
CA GLN A 334 -18.85 20.85 -10.99
C GLN A 334 -17.82 20.51 -9.90
N LEU A 335 -17.81 21.26 -8.81
CA LEU A 335 -16.94 21.00 -7.66
C LEU A 335 -17.24 19.61 -7.08
N MET A 336 -18.52 19.28 -6.85
CA MET A 336 -18.93 17.97 -6.37
C MET A 336 -18.46 16.84 -7.29
N GLN A 337 -18.62 17.02 -8.60
CA GLN A 337 -18.14 16.03 -9.58
C GLN A 337 -16.62 15.82 -9.50
N THR A 338 -15.87 16.90 -9.30
CA THR A 338 -14.40 16.85 -9.15
C THR A 338 -14.02 16.12 -7.86
N MET A 339 -14.64 16.47 -6.74
CA MET A 339 -14.39 15.83 -5.45
C MET A 339 -14.78 14.36 -5.45
N GLU A 340 -15.92 14.00 -6.06
CA GLU A 340 -16.33 12.60 -6.20
C GLU A 340 -15.36 11.80 -7.05
N LYS A 341 -14.83 12.38 -8.15
CA LYS A 341 -13.76 11.75 -8.95
C LYS A 341 -12.50 11.51 -8.13
N ASP A 342 -12.11 12.46 -7.28
CA ASP A 342 -10.93 12.30 -6.43
C ASP A 342 -11.16 11.23 -5.35
N ILE A 343 -12.34 11.20 -4.70
CA ILE A 343 -12.70 10.17 -3.72
C ILE A 343 -12.78 8.78 -4.39
N ALA A 344 -13.37 8.70 -5.58
CA ALA A 344 -13.45 7.46 -6.35
C ALA A 344 -12.06 6.95 -6.74
N ALA A 345 -11.15 7.84 -7.14
CA ALA A 345 -9.76 7.50 -7.44
C ALA A 345 -9.01 7.00 -6.21
N LEU A 346 -9.21 7.61 -5.03
CA LEU A 346 -8.65 7.14 -3.77
C LEU A 346 -9.07 5.68 -3.48
N ILE A 347 -10.36 5.37 -3.67
CA ILE A 347 -10.90 4.01 -3.48
C ILE A 347 -10.30 3.04 -4.50
N ASP A 348 -10.20 3.44 -5.77
CA ASP A 348 -9.65 2.59 -6.84
C ASP A 348 -8.18 2.23 -6.60
N HIS A 349 -7.36 3.21 -6.19
CA HIS A 349 -5.97 2.96 -5.83
C HIS A 349 -5.82 2.04 -4.60
N CYS A 350 -6.69 2.20 -3.59
CA CYS A 350 -6.77 1.26 -2.47
C CYS A 350 -7.11 -0.15 -2.97
N GLY A 351 -8.16 -0.30 -3.77
CA GLY A 351 -8.59 -1.58 -4.36
C GLY A 351 -7.54 -2.22 -5.25
N THR A 352 -6.77 -1.43 -5.98
CA THR A 352 -5.63 -1.91 -6.79
C THR A 352 -4.58 -2.59 -5.92
N MET A 353 -4.17 -1.96 -4.81
CA MET A 353 -3.21 -2.53 -3.87
C MET A 353 -3.77 -3.77 -3.16
N GLU A 354 -5.06 -3.77 -2.82
CA GLU A 354 -5.71 -4.96 -2.23
C GLU A 354 -5.76 -6.13 -3.21
N ARG A 355 -6.07 -5.91 -4.48
CA ARG A 355 -6.01 -6.95 -5.52
C ARG A 355 -4.61 -7.52 -5.64
N ILE A 356 -3.58 -6.67 -5.67
CA ILE A 356 -2.18 -7.11 -5.71
C ILE A 356 -1.85 -7.95 -4.48
N LYS A 357 -2.27 -7.55 -3.30
CA LYS A 357 -2.06 -8.29 -2.06
C LYS A 357 -2.81 -9.63 -2.03
N ALA A 358 -4.07 -9.65 -2.46
CA ALA A 358 -4.92 -10.84 -2.44
C ALA A 358 -4.55 -11.86 -3.49
N THR A 359 -4.17 -11.41 -4.70
CA THR A 359 -3.85 -12.28 -5.83
C THR A 359 -2.35 -12.51 -5.90
N ARG A 360 -1.89 -13.69 -5.49
CA ARG A 360 -0.51 -14.12 -5.67
C ARG A 360 -0.26 -14.60 -7.09
N LEU A 361 1.01 -14.70 -7.48
CA LEU A 361 1.35 -15.37 -8.72
C LEU A 361 0.90 -16.84 -8.70
N PRO A 362 0.48 -17.41 -9.85
CA PRO A 362 0.02 -18.80 -9.92
C PRO A 362 1.05 -19.76 -9.32
N ILE A 363 0.57 -20.59 -8.38
CA ILE A 363 1.46 -21.51 -7.65
C ILE A 363 2.17 -22.48 -8.60
N ALA A 364 1.51 -22.92 -9.65
CA ALA A 364 2.10 -23.81 -10.65
C ALA A 364 3.37 -23.20 -11.28
N TYR A 365 3.33 -21.92 -11.63
CA TYR A 365 4.50 -21.22 -12.19
C TYR A 365 5.63 -21.10 -11.17
N VAL A 366 5.33 -20.66 -9.94
CA VAL A 366 6.33 -20.48 -8.89
C VAL A 366 6.94 -21.83 -8.47
N SER A 367 6.10 -22.85 -8.30
CA SER A 367 6.53 -24.19 -7.94
C SER A 367 7.43 -24.80 -9.01
N HIS A 368 7.03 -24.72 -10.28
CA HIS A 368 7.82 -25.24 -11.40
C HIS A 368 9.21 -24.58 -11.48
N LEU A 369 9.24 -23.23 -11.40
CA LEU A 369 10.51 -22.49 -11.37
C LEU A 369 11.42 -22.95 -10.24
N ARG A 370 10.87 -23.01 -9.00
CA ARG A 370 11.66 -23.38 -7.82
C ARG A 370 12.15 -24.81 -7.87
N THR A 371 11.35 -25.74 -8.42
CA THR A 371 11.76 -27.15 -8.61
C THR A 371 12.93 -27.26 -9.57
N ILE A 372 12.84 -26.58 -10.73
CA ILE A 372 13.93 -26.58 -11.72
C ILE A 372 15.17 -25.91 -11.13
N LEU A 373 15.00 -24.76 -10.45
CA LEU A 373 16.10 -24.03 -9.82
C LEU A 373 16.83 -24.87 -8.77
N MET A 374 16.07 -25.50 -7.86
CA MET A 374 16.64 -26.36 -6.84
C MET A 374 17.32 -27.59 -7.45
N GLY A 375 16.68 -28.27 -8.41
CA GLY A 375 17.25 -29.39 -9.12
C GLY A 375 18.55 -29.00 -9.83
N PHE A 376 18.57 -27.86 -10.51
CA PHE A 376 19.75 -27.33 -11.17
C PHE A 376 20.92 -27.13 -10.17
N VAL A 377 20.69 -26.39 -9.08
CA VAL A 377 21.76 -26.09 -8.12
C VAL A 377 22.22 -27.32 -7.36
N LEU A 378 21.31 -28.25 -7.00
CA LEU A 378 21.65 -29.48 -6.31
C LEU A 378 22.44 -30.45 -7.20
N CYS A 379 22.21 -30.45 -8.51
CA CYS A 379 22.95 -31.31 -9.45
C CYS A 379 24.34 -30.74 -9.84
N LEU A 380 24.61 -29.47 -9.60
CA LEU A 380 25.87 -28.80 -9.94
C LEU A 380 27.13 -29.56 -9.46
N PRO A 381 27.23 -29.99 -8.18
CA PRO A 381 28.42 -30.68 -7.71
C PRO A 381 28.66 -32.03 -8.41
N PHE A 382 27.60 -32.70 -8.86
CA PHE A 382 27.75 -34.00 -9.55
C PHE A 382 28.32 -33.83 -10.96
N VAL A 383 28.04 -32.72 -11.63
CA VAL A 383 28.48 -32.42 -12.99
C VAL A 383 29.93 -31.87 -13.00
N TYR A 384 30.24 -30.94 -12.08
CA TYR A 384 31.48 -30.15 -12.17
C TYR A 384 32.56 -30.50 -11.16
N GLU A 385 32.34 -31.44 -10.22
CA GLU A 385 33.35 -31.83 -9.23
C GLU A 385 34.62 -32.39 -9.91
N GLY A 386 34.48 -33.13 -11.02
CA GLY A 386 35.60 -33.63 -11.79
C GLY A 386 36.55 -32.53 -12.26
N TYR A 387 36.06 -31.39 -12.63
CA TYR A 387 36.84 -30.24 -13.10
C TYR A 387 37.39 -29.38 -11.95
N TRP A 388 36.57 -29.14 -10.91
CA TRP A 388 36.88 -28.14 -9.86
C TRP A 388 37.42 -28.76 -8.57
N GLY A 389 37.25 -30.06 -8.36
CA GLY A 389 37.67 -30.75 -7.12
C GLY A 389 37.12 -30.04 -5.88
N TRP A 390 37.98 -29.67 -4.94
CA TRP A 390 37.58 -28.90 -3.74
C TRP A 390 37.03 -27.51 -4.05
N GLY A 391 37.35 -26.94 -5.20
CA GLY A 391 36.78 -25.67 -5.66
C GLY A 391 35.29 -25.74 -5.96
N THR A 392 34.69 -26.92 -6.08
CA THR A 392 33.26 -27.13 -6.26
C THR A 392 32.44 -26.52 -5.13
N ILE A 393 32.91 -26.63 -3.88
CA ILE A 393 32.17 -26.08 -2.71
C ILE A 393 31.99 -24.57 -2.80
N PRO A 394 33.06 -23.76 -2.93
CA PRO A 394 32.88 -22.30 -3.04
C PRO A 394 32.18 -21.90 -4.35
N ALA A 395 32.37 -22.63 -5.45
CA ALA A 395 31.70 -22.35 -6.71
C ALA A 395 30.17 -22.56 -6.61
N VAL A 396 29.74 -23.70 -6.05
CA VAL A 396 28.31 -23.97 -5.80
C VAL A 396 27.73 -22.96 -4.82
N ALA A 397 28.47 -22.61 -3.76
CA ALA A 397 28.00 -21.57 -2.81
C ALA A 397 27.74 -20.22 -3.49
N ALA A 398 28.65 -19.80 -4.39
CA ALA A 398 28.51 -18.55 -5.12
C ALA A 398 27.35 -18.57 -6.14
N ILE A 399 27.25 -19.66 -6.94
CA ILE A 399 26.18 -19.81 -7.93
C ILE A 399 24.82 -19.94 -7.26
N ALA A 400 24.70 -20.74 -6.20
CA ALA A 400 23.49 -20.89 -5.42
C ALA A 400 23.06 -19.55 -4.80
N PHE A 401 24.01 -18.79 -4.25
CA PHE A 401 23.73 -17.47 -3.68
C PHE A 401 23.18 -16.50 -4.75
N ALA A 402 23.78 -16.47 -5.94
CA ALA A 402 23.33 -15.61 -7.03
C ALA A 402 21.92 -15.98 -7.50
N LEU A 403 21.66 -17.25 -7.82
CA LEU A 403 20.41 -17.69 -8.40
C LEU A 403 19.24 -17.67 -7.38
N LEU A 404 19.46 -18.20 -6.17
CA LEU A 404 18.47 -18.20 -5.10
C LEU A 404 18.23 -16.78 -4.58
N GLY A 405 19.25 -15.90 -4.62
CA GLY A 405 19.13 -14.50 -4.27
C GLY A 405 18.17 -13.74 -5.17
N ILE A 406 18.17 -14.02 -6.49
CA ILE A 406 17.21 -13.43 -7.44
C ILE A 406 15.78 -13.86 -7.09
N GLU A 407 15.54 -15.15 -6.82
CA GLU A 407 14.21 -15.63 -6.40
C GLU A 407 13.79 -15.03 -5.05
N GLY A 408 14.74 -14.88 -4.11
CA GLY A 408 14.52 -14.22 -2.83
C GLY A 408 14.08 -12.76 -3.02
N ALA A 409 14.76 -12.01 -3.88
CA ALA A 409 14.41 -10.63 -4.22
C ALA A 409 13.03 -10.54 -4.89
N ALA A 410 12.73 -11.45 -5.83
CA ALA A 410 11.41 -11.52 -6.46
C ALA A 410 10.29 -11.77 -5.45
N THR A 411 10.53 -12.63 -4.46
CA THR A 411 9.55 -12.91 -3.39
C THR A 411 9.28 -11.67 -2.52
N GLU A 412 10.28 -10.85 -2.22
CA GLU A 412 10.12 -9.60 -1.49
C GLU A 412 9.29 -8.58 -2.30
N CYS A 413 9.59 -8.42 -3.59
CA CYS A 413 8.86 -7.49 -4.46
C CYS A 413 7.41 -7.90 -4.69
N GLU A 414 7.06 -9.18 -4.59
CA GLU A 414 5.72 -9.69 -4.86
C GLU A 414 4.67 -9.22 -3.86
N ASN A 415 5.04 -9.01 -2.60
CA ASN A 415 4.13 -8.57 -1.54
C ASN A 415 4.81 -7.51 -0.64
N PRO A 416 4.86 -6.26 -1.07
CA PRO A 416 5.68 -5.22 -0.44
C PRO A 416 5.00 -4.52 0.75
N PHE A 417 4.10 -5.16 1.49
CA PHE A 417 3.28 -4.52 2.52
C PHE A 417 3.69 -4.81 3.96
N SER A 418 4.65 -5.71 4.20
CA SER A 418 5.03 -6.09 5.57
C SER A 418 5.76 -4.95 6.30
N PRO A 419 5.41 -4.65 7.56
CA PRO A 419 6.10 -3.64 8.35
C PRO A 419 7.49 -4.10 8.83
N LYS A 420 7.77 -5.41 8.77
CA LYS A 420 8.99 -6.01 9.33
C LYS A 420 10.16 -6.07 8.35
N ARG A 421 9.99 -5.62 7.12
CA ARG A 421 10.97 -5.73 6.05
C ARG A 421 11.36 -4.34 5.53
N THR A 422 12.65 -4.08 5.49
CA THR A 422 13.24 -2.81 5.01
C THR A 422 12.98 -2.56 3.53
N ASN A 423 12.92 -3.62 2.73
CA ASN A 423 12.71 -3.55 1.28
C ASN A 423 11.24 -3.28 0.89
N HIS A 424 10.31 -3.29 1.86
CA HIS A 424 8.91 -3.07 1.60
C HIS A 424 8.56 -1.58 1.56
N LEU A 425 7.35 -1.28 1.08
CA LEU A 425 6.87 0.09 1.00
C LEU A 425 6.77 0.72 2.39
N GLY A 426 7.42 1.86 2.56
CA GLY A 426 7.40 2.67 3.78
C GLY A 426 6.07 3.40 3.95
N MET A 427 4.97 2.65 4.13
CA MET A 427 3.62 3.21 4.16
C MET A 427 3.41 4.23 5.29
N ASP A 428 4.12 4.09 6.40
CA ASP A 428 4.11 5.09 7.47
C ASP A 428 4.65 6.43 7.00
N GLY A 429 5.75 6.44 6.23
CA GLY A 429 6.31 7.66 5.65
C GLY A 429 5.37 8.30 4.62
N PHE A 430 4.58 7.52 3.88
CA PHE A 430 3.58 8.07 2.97
C PHE A 430 2.41 8.72 3.72
N CYS A 431 1.94 8.11 4.81
CA CYS A 431 0.93 8.71 5.68
C CYS A 431 1.47 10.01 6.33
N GLU A 432 2.70 9.99 6.82
CA GLU A 432 3.38 11.18 7.39
C GLU A 432 3.50 12.32 6.34
N THR A 433 3.88 11.98 5.09
CA THR A 433 3.94 12.95 4.00
C THR A 433 2.59 13.59 3.73
N THR A 434 1.52 12.78 3.59
CA THR A 434 0.16 13.31 3.38
C THR A 434 -0.25 14.24 4.52
N GLN A 435 0.02 13.87 5.76
CA GLN A 435 -0.32 14.71 6.91
C GLN A 435 0.46 16.02 6.93
N ARG A 436 1.75 16.00 6.60
CA ARG A 436 2.58 17.20 6.54
C ARG A 436 2.07 18.17 5.49
N GLU A 437 1.75 17.70 4.30
CA GLU A 437 1.18 18.53 3.22
C GLU A 437 -0.18 19.13 3.63
N VAL A 438 -1.03 18.35 4.29
CA VAL A 438 -2.31 18.86 4.81
C VAL A 438 -2.10 19.88 5.95
N MET A 439 -1.11 19.67 6.82
CA MET A 439 -0.79 20.66 7.87
C MET A 439 -0.32 22.00 7.28
N GLU A 440 0.43 21.97 6.17
CA GLU A 440 0.81 23.21 5.44
C GLU A 440 -0.41 23.95 4.90
N LEU A 441 -1.40 23.21 4.34
CA LEU A 441 -2.67 23.79 3.90
C LEU A 441 -3.48 24.39 5.07
N LEU A 442 -3.51 23.71 6.22
CA LEU A 442 -4.19 24.23 7.43
C LEU A 442 -3.51 25.48 7.98
N GLN A 443 -2.19 25.57 7.92
CA GLN A 443 -1.44 26.76 8.32
C GLN A 443 -1.77 27.95 7.39
N TRP A 444 -1.85 27.68 6.09
CA TRP A 444 -2.25 28.69 5.11
C TRP A 444 -3.70 29.13 5.37
N TRP A 445 -4.63 28.21 5.57
CA TRP A 445 -6.04 28.52 5.86
C TRP A 445 -6.19 29.38 7.13
N ARG A 446 -5.47 29.04 8.19
CA ARG A 446 -5.45 29.81 9.44
C ARG A 446 -5.03 31.28 9.20
N LYS A 447 -4.01 31.52 8.39
CA LYS A 447 -3.54 32.86 8.05
C LYS A 447 -4.57 33.66 7.25
N GLU A 448 -5.25 33.02 6.30
CA GLU A 448 -6.31 33.65 5.50
C GLU A 448 -7.53 34.07 6.36
N GLU A 449 -7.84 33.31 7.40
CA GLU A 449 -8.90 33.64 8.36
C GLU A 449 -8.49 34.76 9.35
N GLY A 450 -7.25 35.24 9.31
CA GLY A 450 -6.75 36.34 10.14
C GLY A 450 -6.38 35.93 11.57
N GLU A 451 -6.20 34.65 11.83
CA GLU A 451 -5.70 34.13 13.09
C GLU A 451 -4.15 33.93 12.98
N GLU A 452 -3.37 34.85 13.57
CA GLU A 452 -1.90 34.73 13.67
C GLU A 452 -1.46 33.67 14.71
#